data_2c1411518cda34bb7f56b008e044eaf5
#
_entry.id   2c1411518cda34bb7f56b008e044eaf5
#
_cell.length_a   1.000
_cell.length_b   1.000
_cell.length_c   1.000
_cell.angle_alpha   90.00
_cell.angle_beta   90.00
_cell.angle_gamma   90.00
#
_symmetry.space_group_name_H-M   'P 1'
#
loop_
_entity.id
_entity.type
_entity.pdbx_description
1 polymer ?
#
loop_
_entity_poly.entity_id
_entity_poly.type
_entity_poly.pdbx_seq_one_letter_code
_entity_poly.pdbx_strand_id
1 'polypeptide(L)'
;REGWTRPRYRYTWSWNANGTPGLVYGGDKIHTRHGYVWRHPVHEVITPLVEETQGWVSLQIHHFPDASKSRAQYFPLLRQAVAEDPQDDRNAYYLARELYFHGHTDEAIGEFQRYLALPRATWDAERSKAMRYLAQLQPDHAERWLLKATAEAPHRREPWVDLAQHYHERHAWALSLAAALRALEVTDQPLEYLCEPDAWGARPHDLAAIAAHWLGHGELARFHGEAAVALDPTNPRLVENLTHYMP
;
A
#
# COMPACT_ATOMS: atom_id res chain seq x y z
N ARG A 1 -11.04 29.19 16.40
CA ARG A 1 -9.77 28.45 16.63
C ARG A 1 -10.15 27.18 17.37
N GLU A 2 -10.31 26.09 16.63
CA GLU A 2 -10.48 24.79 17.20
C GLU A 2 -9.17 24.43 17.91
N GLY A 3 -9.23 24.05 19.18
CA GLY A 3 -8.06 23.85 20.02
C GLY A 3 -7.33 22.53 19.80
N TRP A 4 -7.05 22.16 18.54
CA TRP A 4 -6.30 20.95 18.25
C TRP A 4 -4.83 21.12 18.58
N THR A 5 -4.28 20.11 19.22
CA THR A 5 -2.86 20.04 19.54
C THR A 5 -2.03 19.49 18.38
N ARG A 6 -2.67 18.67 17.48
CA ARG A 6 -2.05 18.10 16.29
C ARG A 6 -3.03 17.99 15.13
N PRO A 7 -3.22 19.08 14.35
CA PRO A 7 -4.10 19.07 13.19
C PRO A 7 -3.55 18.16 12.09
N ARG A 8 -4.47 17.47 11.42
CA ARG A 8 -4.22 16.66 10.22
C ARG A 8 -4.45 17.50 8.97
N TYR A 9 -3.68 17.26 7.93
CA TYR A 9 -3.79 17.93 6.64
C TYR A 9 -3.57 16.94 5.49
N ARG A 10 -3.97 17.32 4.28
CA ARG A 10 -3.70 16.47 3.10
C ARG A 10 -2.26 16.65 2.66
N TYR A 11 -1.55 15.52 2.52
CA TYR A 11 -0.17 15.47 2.06
C TYR A 11 -0.08 14.66 0.78
N THR A 12 0.24 15.33 -0.34
CA THR A 12 0.48 14.67 -1.63
C THR A 12 1.93 14.25 -1.71
N TRP A 13 2.16 12.95 -1.62
CA TRP A 13 3.51 12.35 -1.63
C TRP A 13 4.05 12.19 -3.04
N SER A 14 3.23 11.75 -3.99
CA SER A 14 3.65 11.50 -5.37
C SER A 14 2.64 12.07 -6.36
N TRP A 15 3.08 12.20 -7.61
CA TRP A 15 2.31 12.73 -8.73
C TRP A 15 2.31 11.73 -9.87
N ASN A 16 1.18 11.57 -10.52
CA ASN A 16 1.04 10.79 -11.75
C ASN A 16 1.68 11.55 -12.93
N ALA A 17 1.99 10.86 -14.01
CA ALA A 17 2.60 11.44 -15.21
C ALA A 17 1.75 12.56 -15.85
N ASN A 18 0.42 12.51 -15.65
CA ASN A 18 -0.53 13.53 -16.13
C ASN A 18 -0.67 14.73 -15.18
N GLY A 19 0.15 14.82 -14.12
CA GLY A 19 0.12 15.92 -13.16
C GLY A 19 -0.98 15.83 -12.09
N THR A 20 -1.76 14.77 -12.07
CA THR A 20 -2.73 14.54 -10.98
C THR A 20 -2.06 13.95 -9.74
N PRO A 21 -2.60 14.17 -8.53
CA PRO A 21 -2.08 13.53 -7.32
C PRO A 21 -2.09 12.00 -7.43
N GLY A 22 -0.96 11.36 -7.10
CA GLY A 22 -0.83 9.93 -6.95
C GLY A 22 -1.14 9.50 -5.52
N LEU A 23 -0.10 9.17 -4.73
CA LEU A 23 -0.29 8.82 -3.31
C LEU A 23 -0.58 10.08 -2.49
N VAL A 24 -1.73 10.10 -1.83
CA VAL A 24 -2.17 11.16 -0.89
C VAL A 24 -2.51 10.54 0.44
N TYR A 25 -2.02 11.11 1.53
CA TYR A 25 -2.33 10.65 2.87
C TYR A 25 -2.43 11.80 3.89
N GLY A 26 -2.88 11.48 5.11
CA GLY A 26 -2.97 12.43 6.21
C GLY A 26 -1.60 12.79 6.76
N GLY A 27 -1.15 14.00 6.52
CA GLY A 27 0.04 14.56 7.16
C GLY A 27 -0.23 14.92 8.61
N ASP A 28 0.77 14.80 9.48
CA ASP A 28 0.65 14.93 10.93
C ASP A 28 1.84 15.66 11.60
N LYS A 29 2.64 16.40 10.81
CA LYS A 29 3.87 17.05 11.29
C LYS A 29 3.65 18.46 11.88
N ILE A 30 2.39 18.94 11.90
CA ILE A 30 2.02 20.20 12.52
C ILE A 30 1.49 19.88 13.93
N HIS A 31 2.06 20.53 14.96
CA HIS A 31 1.68 20.30 16.34
C HIS A 31 1.93 21.55 17.20
N THR A 32 1.37 21.60 18.40
CA THR A 32 1.69 22.62 19.38
C THR A 32 3.18 22.60 19.76
N ARG A 33 3.71 23.75 20.15
CA ARG A 33 5.13 23.93 20.44
C ARG A 33 5.66 22.97 21.53
N HIS A 34 4.82 22.57 22.45
CA HIS A 34 5.18 21.74 23.60
C HIS A 34 4.30 20.47 23.66
N GLY A 35 4.78 19.46 24.39
CA GLY A 35 4.04 18.21 24.59
C GLY A 35 4.29 17.16 23.54
N TYR A 36 5.34 17.30 22.72
CA TYR A 36 5.72 16.35 21.67
C TYR A 36 7.21 16.10 21.63
N VAL A 37 7.59 14.90 21.19
CA VAL A 37 8.97 14.47 20.97
C VAL A 37 9.09 13.73 19.65
N TRP A 38 10.20 13.93 18.94
CA TRP A 38 10.56 13.14 17.76
C TRP A 38 11.20 11.82 18.21
N ARG A 39 10.78 10.73 17.59
CA ARG A 39 11.32 9.39 17.80
C ARG A 39 11.77 8.79 16.49
N HIS A 40 12.67 7.80 16.59
CA HIS A 40 13.34 7.07 15.53
C HIS A 40 14.38 7.89 14.75
N PRO A 41 15.52 7.28 14.37
CA PRO A 41 16.61 7.98 13.68
C PRO A 41 16.31 8.23 12.20
N VAL A 42 15.39 7.44 11.62
CA VAL A 42 14.85 7.57 10.27
C VAL A 42 13.36 7.25 10.28
N HIS A 43 12.63 7.77 9.31
CA HIS A 43 11.16 7.67 9.30
C HIS A 43 10.54 8.20 10.61
N GLU A 44 11.05 9.33 11.04
CA GLU A 44 10.74 9.95 12.34
C GLU A 44 9.23 10.15 12.52
N VAL A 45 8.76 9.91 13.73
CA VAL A 45 7.40 10.20 14.14
C VAL A 45 7.36 11.19 15.28
N ILE A 46 6.33 12.02 15.28
CA ILE A 46 6.00 12.89 16.40
C ILE A 46 5.16 12.08 17.38
N THR A 47 5.68 11.92 18.61
CA THR A 47 4.99 11.18 19.68
C THR A 47 4.48 12.16 20.72
N PRO A 48 3.19 12.14 21.09
CA PRO A 48 2.65 12.97 22.14
C PRO A 48 3.16 12.51 23.52
N LEU A 49 3.48 13.46 24.37
CA LEU A 49 3.79 13.28 25.81
C LEU A 49 2.59 13.69 26.70
N VAL A 50 1.55 14.24 26.10
CA VAL A 50 0.32 14.71 26.72
C VAL A 50 -0.88 14.21 25.95
N GLU A 51 -2.07 14.36 26.52
CA GLU A 51 -3.31 14.05 25.79
C GLU A 51 -3.41 14.90 24.51
N GLU A 52 -3.72 14.22 23.41
CA GLU A 52 -3.70 14.78 22.08
C GLU A 52 -5.12 15.00 21.56
N THR A 53 -5.36 16.18 20.98
CA THR A 53 -6.58 16.47 20.23
C THR A 53 -6.24 16.66 18.76
N GLN A 54 -6.91 15.87 17.88
CA GLN A 54 -6.70 15.90 16.44
C GLN A 54 -7.96 16.33 15.70
N GLY A 55 -7.78 16.96 14.55
CA GLY A 55 -8.84 17.27 13.61
C GLY A 55 -8.25 17.67 12.25
N TRP A 56 -9.07 17.78 11.23
CA TRP A 56 -8.63 18.09 9.88
C TRP A 56 -8.66 19.60 9.63
N VAL A 57 -7.61 20.08 8.96
CA VAL A 57 -7.53 21.45 8.42
C VAL A 57 -7.50 21.42 6.90
N SER A 58 -7.92 22.51 6.26
CA SER A 58 -7.95 22.64 4.80
C SER A 58 -6.59 22.80 4.13
N LEU A 59 -5.49 22.70 4.89
CA LEU A 59 -4.14 22.79 4.38
C LEU A 59 -3.82 21.59 3.47
N GLN A 60 -3.16 21.86 2.36
CA GLN A 60 -2.57 20.84 1.48
C GLN A 60 -1.08 21.10 1.35
N ILE A 61 -0.27 20.05 1.54
CA ILE A 61 1.18 20.10 1.34
C ILE A 61 1.54 19.16 0.18
N HIS A 62 2.32 19.66 -0.75
CA HIS A 62 2.76 18.94 -1.92
C HIS A 62 4.25 18.62 -1.80
N HIS A 63 4.61 17.35 -1.91
CA HIS A 63 5.98 16.88 -1.91
C HIS A 63 6.49 16.78 -3.35
N PHE A 64 7.64 17.37 -3.57
CA PHE A 64 8.41 17.21 -4.81
C PHE A 64 9.77 16.61 -4.44
N PRO A 65 10.02 15.34 -4.77
CA PRO A 65 11.25 14.66 -4.35
C PRO A 65 12.46 15.28 -5.00
N ASP A 66 13.50 15.50 -4.21
CA ASP A 66 14.82 15.84 -4.71
C ASP A 66 15.57 14.55 -5.08
N ALA A 67 15.68 14.27 -6.37
CA ALA A 67 16.34 13.07 -6.88
C ALA A 67 17.86 13.05 -6.61
N SER A 68 18.46 14.19 -6.30
CA SER A 68 19.89 14.28 -5.97
C SER A 68 20.22 13.84 -4.54
N LYS A 69 19.22 13.76 -3.65
CA LYS A 69 19.43 13.35 -2.26
C LYS A 69 19.68 11.85 -2.14
N SER A 70 20.87 11.48 -1.68
CA SER A 70 21.17 10.09 -1.30
C SER A 70 20.38 9.71 -0.03
N ARG A 71 19.82 8.49 -0.05
CA ARG A 71 19.21 7.84 1.12
C ARG A 71 20.11 6.73 1.69
N ALA A 72 21.35 6.63 1.23
CA ALA A 72 22.29 5.59 1.63
C ALA A 72 22.53 5.49 3.15
N GLN A 73 22.35 6.61 3.88
CA GLN A 73 22.46 6.65 5.33
C GLN A 73 21.30 5.96 6.08
N TYR A 74 20.15 5.71 5.42
CA TYR A 74 18.98 5.14 6.11
C TYR A 74 19.24 3.70 6.55
N PHE A 75 19.85 2.91 5.68
CA PHE A 75 20.08 1.50 5.93
C PHE A 75 20.96 1.22 7.18
N PRO A 76 22.18 1.82 7.34
CA PRO A 76 22.96 1.62 8.54
C PRO A 76 22.29 2.15 9.82
N LEU A 77 21.54 3.25 9.72
CA LEU A 77 20.81 3.79 10.87
C LEU A 77 19.67 2.87 11.31
N LEU A 78 18.96 2.23 10.39
CA LEU A 78 17.92 1.24 10.70
C LEU A 78 18.51 -0.02 11.33
N ARG A 79 19.65 -0.52 10.83
CA ARG A 79 20.35 -1.64 11.46
C ARG A 79 20.75 -1.32 12.91
N GLN A 80 21.28 -0.13 13.14
CA GLN A 80 21.61 0.34 14.49
C GLN A 80 20.37 0.44 15.36
N ALA A 81 19.29 1.07 14.88
CA ALA A 81 18.06 1.25 15.65
C ALA A 81 17.42 -0.09 16.06
N VAL A 82 17.41 -1.08 15.17
CA VAL A 82 16.94 -2.45 15.48
C VAL A 82 17.86 -3.16 16.47
N ALA A 83 19.18 -2.92 16.42
CA ALA A 83 20.11 -3.47 17.39
C ALA A 83 19.94 -2.85 18.79
N GLU A 84 19.61 -1.56 18.88
CA GLU A 84 19.34 -0.83 20.13
C GLU A 84 17.99 -1.22 20.76
N ASP A 85 16.92 -1.37 19.95
CA ASP A 85 15.61 -1.87 20.41
C ASP A 85 15.05 -2.92 19.43
N PRO A 86 15.38 -4.21 19.65
CA PRO A 86 14.86 -5.29 18.80
C PRO A 86 13.34 -5.50 18.89
N GLN A 87 12.65 -4.89 19.86
CA GLN A 87 11.20 -4.98 20.03
C GLN A 87 10.44 -3.81 19.39
N ASP A 88 11.15 -2.85 18.79
CA ASP A 88 10.55 -1.77 18.04
C ASP A 88 10.04 -2.28 16.69
N ASP A 89 8.73 -2.37 16.55
CA ASP A 89 8.05 -2.87 15.36
C ASP A 89 8.25 -1.95 14.16
N ARG A 90 8.25 -0.64 14.37
CA ARG A 90 8.44 0.33 13.30
C ARG A 90 9.84 0.21 12.68
N ASN A 91 10.88 0.22 13.48
CA ASN A 91 12.26 0.07 12.98
C ASN A 91 12.45 -1.30 12.29
N ALA A 92 11.84 -2.37 12.82
CA ALA A 92 11.85 -3.69 12.22
C ALA A 92 11.22 -3.69 10.82
N TYR A 93 10.02 -3.12 10.68
CA TYR A 93 9.34 -3.03 9.38
C TYR A 93 10.15 -2.24 8.35
N TYR A 94 10.67 -1.08 8.74
CA TYR A 94 11.45 -0.25 7.82
C TYR A 94 12.80 -0.88 7.47
N LEU A 95 13.45 -1.60 8.39
CA LEU A 95 14.66 -2.37 8.08
C LEU A 95 14.36 -3.48 7.06
N ALA A 96 13.30 -4.27 7.29
CA ALA A 96 12.87 -5.31 6.35
C ALA A 96 12.60 -4.74 4.95
N ARG A 97 11.96 -3.59 4.88
CA ARG A 97 11.64 -2.89 3.62
C ARG A 97 12.90 -2.38 2.91
N GLU A 98 13.85 -1.79 3.63
CA GLU A 98 15.12 -1.35 3.04
C GLU A 98 15.95 -2.55 2.56
N LEU A 99 15.99 -3.65 3.31
CA LEU A 99 16.61 -4.90 2.89
C LEU A 99 16.00 -5.42 1.57
N TYR A 100 14.67 -5.38 1.45
CA TYR A 100 13.95 -5.73 0.23
C TYR A 100 14.37 -4.85 -0.95
N PHE A 101 14.36 -3.52 -0.81
CA PHE A 101 14.71 -2.58 -1.88
C PHE A 101 16.19 -2.65 -2.28
N HIS A 102 17.06 -3.05 -1.37
CA HIS A 102 18.49 -3.25 -1.66
C HIS A 102 18.81 -4.67 -2.16
N GLY A 103 17.82 -5.56 -2.34
CA GLY A 103 18.00 -6.90 -2.87
C GLY A 103 18.63 -7.91 -1.90
N HIS A 104 18.64 -7.60 -0.60
CA HIS A 104 19.07 -8.51 0.47
C HIS A 104 17.96 -9.52 0.80
N THR A 105 17.65 -10.41 -0.14
CA THR A 105 16.45 -11.27 -0.12
C THR A 105 16.30 -12.07 1.17
N ASP A 106 17.32 -12.85 1.55
CA ASP A 106 17.24 -13.74 2.73
C ASP A 106 17.10 -12.95 4.04
N GLU A 107 17.84 -11.84 4.16
CA GLU A 107 17.75 -10.97 5.32
C GLU A 107 16.36 -10.30 5.39
N ALA A 108 15.82 -9.86 4.24
CA ALA A 108 14.49 -9.25 4.17
C ALA A 108 13.39 -10.24 4.60
N ILE A 109 13.47 -11.49 4.13
CA ILE A 109 12.53 -12.55 4.54
C ILE A 109 12.59 -12.74 6.06
N GLY A 110 13.78 -12.91 6.62
CA GLY A 110 13.96 -13.10 8.06
C GLY A 110 13.41 -11.92 8.88
N GLU A 111 13.68 -10.70 8.43
CA GLU A 111 13.27 -9.50 9.13
C GLU A 111 11.75 -9.23 9.02
N PHE A 112 11.12 -9.46 7.87
CA PHE A 112 9.65 -9.40 7.76
C PHE A 112 8.97 -10.46 8.64
N GLN A 113 9.51 -11.68 8.70
CA GLN A 113 8.97 -12.73 9.58
C GLN A 113 9.15 -12.36 11.06
N ARG A 114 10.30 -11.79 11.42
CA ARG A 114 10.56 -11.27 12.77
C ARG A 114 9.58 -10.15 13.11
N TYR A 115 9.41 -9.15 12.24
CA TYR A 115 8.44 -8.07 12.40
C TYR A 115 7.02 -8.61 12.69
N LEU A 116 6.55 -9.55 11.87
CA LEU A 116 5.21 -10.14 12.02
C LEU A 116 5.02 -10.88 13.36
N ALA A 117 6.10 -11.32 13.99
CA ALA A 117 6.09 -11.98 15.31
C ALA A 117 6.18 -11.00 16.50
N LEU A 118 6.48 -9.72 16.26
CA LEU A 118 6.59 -8.73 17.34
C LEU A 118 5.22 -8.42 17.95
N PRO A 119 5.08 -8.43 19.29
CA PRO A 119 3.80 -8.16 19.95
C PRO A 119 3.26 -6.73 19.71
N ARG A 120 4.14 -5.78 19.41
CA ARG A 120 3.78 -4.38 19.13
C ARG A 120 3.36 -4.14 17.69
N ALA A 121 3.68 -5.03 16.76
CA ALA A 121 3.30 -4.95 15.35
C ALA A 121 1.80 -5.25 15.19
N THR A 122 0.95 -4.32 15.55
CA THR A 122 -0.51 -4.49 15.59
C THR A 122 -1.24 -3.77 14.45
N TRP A 123 -0.56 -2.94 13.67
CA TRP A 123 -1.19 -2.24 12.56
C TRP A 123 -1.37 -3.19 11.37
N ASP A 124 -2.61 -3.59 11.14
CA ASP A 124 -2.99 -4.59 10.14
C ASP A 124 -2.59 -4.22 8.70
N ALA A 125 -2.68 -2.94 8.32
CA ALA A 125 -2.25 -2.47 7.01
C ALA A 125 -0.76 -2.70 6.74
N GLU A 126 0.09 -2.43 7.74
CA GLU A 126 1.54 -2.62 7.65
C GLU A 126 1.90 -4.11 7.70
N ARG A 127 1.23 -4.88 8.55
CA ARG A 127 1.35 -6.35 8.61
C ARG A 127 0.96 -7.01 7.29
N SER A 128 -0.18 -6.62 6.73
CA SER A 128 -0.63 -7.07 5.40
C SER A 128 0.39 -6.73 4.32
N LYS A 129 0.95 -5.51 4.34
CA LYS A 129 2.01 -5.11 3.40
C LYS A 129 3.29 -5.93 3.56
N ALA A 130 3.70 -6.25 4.79
CA ALA A 130 4.84 -7.15 5.06
C ALA A 130 4.60 -8.55 4.46
N MET A 131 3.40 -9.11 4.61
CA MET A 131 3.02 -10.40 4.00
C MET A 131 3.05 -10.34 2.47
N ARG A 132 2.64 -9.22 1.88
CA ARG A 132 2.71 -8.99 0.42
C ARG A 132 4.16 -8.93 -0.08
N TYR A 133 5.09 -8.33 0.68
CA TYR A 133 6.53 -8.41 0.37
C TYR A 133 7.05 -9.84 0.49
N LEU A 134 6.64 -10.60 1.51
CA LEU A 134 7.02 -12.01 1.63
C LEU A 134 6.49 -12.86 0.46
N ALA A 135 5.30 -12.55 -0.07
CA ALA A 135 4.78 -13.21 -1.26
C ALA A 135 5.67 -12.97 -2.50
N GLN A 136 6.20 -11.76 -2.65
CA GLN A 136 7.13 -11.43 -3.75
C GLN A 136 8.50 -12.09 -3.58
N LEU A 137 9.00 -12.15 -2.34
CA LEU A 137 10.30 -12.73 -2.01
C LEU A 137 10.30 -14.27 -2.04
N GLN A 138 9.15 -14.90 -1.87
CA GLN A 138 8.99 -16.36 -1.78
C GLN A 138 7.90 -16.84 -2.77
N PRO A 139 8.19 -16.88 -4.09
CA PRO A 139 7.20 -17.20 -5.12
C PRO A 139 6.48 -18.54 -4.91
N ASP A 140 7.18 -19.56 -4.39
CA ASP A 140 6.61 -20.88 -4.10
C ASP A 140 5.61 -20.85 -2.93
N HIS A 141 5.62 -19.80 -2.13
CA HIS A 141 4.72 -19.59 -0.98
C HIS A 141 3.83 -18.35 -1.16
N ALA A 142 3.83 -17.74 -2.34
CA ALA A 142 3.17 -16.47 -2.61
C ALA A 142 1.67 -16.52 -2.28
N GLU A 143 0.95 -17.54 -2.76
CA GLU A 143 -0.47 -17.70 -2.48
C GLU A 143 -0.77 -17.73 -0.97
N ARG A 144 0.01 -18.51 -0.22
CA ARG A 144 -0.15 -18.60 1.25
C ARG A 144 0.02 -17.25 1.94
N TRP A 145 1.02 -16.46 1.50
CA TRP A 145 1.26 -15.14 2.06
C TRP A 145 0.18 -14.14 1.68
N LEU A 146 -0.31 -14.17 0.43
CA LEU A 146 -1.38 -13.29 -0.04
C LEU A 146 -2.71 -13.61 0.65
N LEU A 147 -3.05 -14.90 0.84
CA LEU A 147 -4.23 -15.29 1.62
C LEU A 147 -4.14 -14.81 3.08
N LYS A 148 -2.96 -14.86 3.71
CA LYS A 148 -2.75 -14.27 5.03
C LYS A 148 -2.91 -12.75 5.01
N ALA A 149 -2.40 -12.08 3.98
CA ALA A 149 -2.50 -10.62 3.84
C ALA A 149 -3.96 -10.17 3.68
N THR A 150 -4.79 -10.93 2.93
CA THR A 150 -6.23 -10.65 2.82
C THR A 150 -6.99 -10.91 4.12
N ALA A 151 -6.60 -11.92 4.87
CA ALA A 151 -7.19 -12.22 6.18
C ALA A 151 -6.79 -11.20 7.26
N GLU A 152 -5.56 -10.68 7.21
CA GLU A 152 -5.04 -9.68 8.14
C GLU A 152 -5.76 -8.33 7.95
N ALA A 153 -5.96 -7.89 6.69
CA ALA A 153 -6.58 -6.60 6.37
C ALA A 153 -7.68 -6.75 5.28
N PRO A 154 -8.81 -7.41 5.58
CA PRO A 154 -9.85 -7.71 4.60
C PRO A 154 -10.57 -6.46 4.07
N HIS A 155 -10.48 -5.36 4.80
CA HIS A 155 -11.06 -4.04 4.47
C HIS A 155 -10.14 -3.18 3.59
N ARG A 156 -9.04 -3.72 3.09
CA ARG A 156 -8.11 -3.03 2.18
C ARG A 156 -8.14 -3.68 0.81
N ARG A 157 -8.04 -2.85 -0.26
CA ARG A 157 -8.03 -3.35 -1.65
C ARG A 157 -6.72 -4.04 -2.01
N GLU A 158 -5.60 -3.50 -1.54
CA GLU A 158 -4.27 -3.88 -1.98
C GLU A 158 -4.00 -5.40 -1.89
N PRO A 159 -4.27 -6.10 -0.76
CA PRO A 159 -4.01 -7.53 -0.69
C PRO A 159 -4.92 -8.36 -1.61
N TRP A 160 -6.16 -7.94 -1.83
CA TRP A 160 -7.08 -8.61 -2.75
C TRP A 160 -6.65 -8.43 -4.20
N VAL A 161 -6.17 -7.24 -4.58
CA VAL A 161 -5.65 -6.97 -5.93
C VAL A 161 -4.39 -7.79 -6.21
N ASP A 162 -3.46 -7.90 -5.25
CA ASP A 162 -2.28 -8.74 -5.42
C ASP A 162 -2.64 -10.22 -5.50
N LEU A 163 -3.64 -10.68 -4.74
CA LEU A 163 -4.13 -12.05 -4.83
C LEU A 163 -4.80 -12.31 -6.20
N ALA A 164 -5.60 -11.36 -6.70
CA ALA A 164 -6.20 -11.45 -8.03
C ALA A 164 -5.13 -11.50 -9.13
N GLN A 165 -4.09 -10.69 -9.02
CA GLN A 165 -2.95 -10.69 -9.93
C GLN A 165 -2.21 -12.03 -9.90
N HIS A 166 -1.96 -12.58 -8.71
CA HIS A 166 -1.31 -13.87 -8.53
C HIS A 166 -2.06 -15.00 -9.23
N TYR A 167 -3.39 -15.02 -9.11
CA TYR A 167 -4.24 -16.00 -9.80
C TYR A 167 -4.33 -15.74 -11.31
N HIS A 168 -4.35 -14.48 -11.73
CA HIS A 168 -4.30 -14.10 -13.15
C HIS A 168 -3.05 -14.66 -13.85
N GLU A 169 -1.86 -14.48 -13.27
CA GLU A 169 -0.58 -14.99 -13.79
C GLU A 169 -0.53 -16.51 -13.93
N ARG A 170 -1.39 -17.21 -13.19
CA ARG A 170 -1.54 -18.68 -13.21
C ARG A 170 -2.73 -19.16 -14.03
N HIS A 171 -3.42 -18.25 -14.70
CA HIS A 171 -4.64 -18.50 -15.47
C HIS A 171 -5.75 -19.15 -14.62
N ALA A 172 -5.74 -18.96 -13.32
CA ALA A 172 -6.77 -19.42 -12.39
C ALA A 172 -7.93 -18.42 -12.36
N TRP A 173 -8.63 -18.31 -13.50
CA TRP A 173 -9.56 -17.23 -13.81
C TRP A 173 -10.68 -17.06 -12.78
N ALA A 174 -11.26 -18.16 -12.31
CA ALA A 174 -12.33 -18.09 -11.30
C ALA A 174 -11.84 -17.49 -9.97
N LEU A 175 -10.63 -17.84 -9.55
CA LEU A 175 -10.03 -17.30 -8.32
C LEU A 175 -9.60 -15.84 -8.52
N SER A 176 -9.05 -15.51 -9.70
CA SER A 176 -8.71 -14.14 -10.06
C SER A 176 -9.94 -13.22 -10.04
N LEU A 177 -11.03 -13.66 -10.68
CA LEU A 177 -12.30 -12.93 -10.69
C LEU A 177 -12.84 -12.72 -9.26
N ALA A 178 -12.89 -13.79 -8.47
CA ALA A 178 -13.37 -13.71 -7.08
C ALA A 178 -12.56 -12.71 -6.25
N ALA A 179 -11.23 -12.76 -6.32
CA ALA A 179 -10.36 -11.84 -5.58
C ALA A 179 -10.50 -10.39 -6.08
N ALA A 180 -10.60 -10.15 -7.41
CA ALA A 180 -10.80 -8.83 -7.97
C ALA A 180 -12.15 -8.22 -7.55
N LEU A 181 -13.22 -9.01 -7.55
CA LEU A 181 -14.54 -8.56 -7.07
C LEU A 181 -14.51 -8.24 -5.58
N ARG A 182 -13.83 -9.04 -4.76
CA ARG A 182 -13.63 -8.73 -3.33
C ARG A 182 -12.88 -7.42 -3.12
N ALA A 183 -11.86 -7.12 -3.93
CA ALA A 183 -11.19 -5.82 -3.90
C ALA A 183 -12.19 -4.68 -4.17
N LEU A 184 -13.06 -4.84 -5.17
CA LEU A 184 -14.02 -3.81 -5.58
C LEU A 184 -15.17 -3.59 -4.58
N GLU A 185 -15.47 -4.56 -3.72
CA GLU A 185 -16.43 -4.40 -2.61
C GLU A 185 -15.91 -3.46 -1.52
N VAL A 186 -14.60 -3.25 -1.43
CA VAL A 186 -14.00 -2.29 -0.49
C VAL A 186 -14.13 -0.90 -1.09
N THR A 187 -14.98 -0.04 -0.52
CA THR A 187 -15.28 1.30 -1.04
C THR A 187 -14.59 2.43 -0.27
N ASP A 188 -14.24 2.20 0.99
CA ASP A 188 -13.65 3.21 1.85
C ASP A 188 -12.14 3.31 1.64
N GLN A 189 -11.73 4.30 0.85
CA GLN A 189 -10.33 4.56 0.57
C GLN A 189 -9.66 5.30 1.74
N PRO A 190 -8.72 4.67 2.46
CA PRO A 190 -8.06 5.31 3.59
C PRO A 190 -7.05 6.38 3.14
N LEU A 191 -6.94 7.47 3.91
CA LEU A 191 -5.90 8.49 3.72
C LEU A 191 -4.62 8.10 4.48
N GLU A 192 -4.01 6.98 4.09
CA GLU A 192 -2.81 6.41 4.70
C GLU A 192 -1.72 6.18 3.65
N TYR A 193 -0.45 6.20 4.10
CA TYR A 193 0.70 6.05 3.18
C TYR A 193 0.82 4.66 2.55
N LEU A 194 0.08 3.66 3.07
CA LEU A 194 -0.01 2.31 2.51
C LEU A 194 -1.20 2.13 1.55
N CYS A 195 -1.99 3.19 1.30
CA CYS A 195 -3.04 3.19 0.30
C CYS A 195 -2.42 3.36 -1.10
N GLU A 196 -2.27 2.26 -1.82
CA GLU A 196 -1.61 2.24 -3.13
C GLU A 196 -2.58 2.65 -4.25
N PRO A 197 -2.31 3.74 -5.00
CA PRO A 197 -3.24 4.26 -5.99
C PRO A 197 -3.66 3.24 -7.05
N ASP A 198 -2.77 2.31 -7.41
CA ASP A 198 -3.02 1.26 -8.41
C ASP A 198 -4.18 0.32 -8.00
N ALA A 199 -4.30 0.00 -6.72
CA ALA A 199 -5.41 -0.80 -6.21
C ALA A 199 -6.76 -0.06 -6.23
N TRP A 200 -6.74 1.27 -6.33
CA TRP A 200 -7.92 2.14 -6.37
C TRP A 200 -8.20 2.70 -7.76
N GLY A 201 -7.35 2.38 -8.74
CA GLY A 201 -7.46 2.74 -10.14
C GLY A 201 -8.12 1.65 -10.98
N ALA A 202 -7.71 1.57 -12.25
CA ALA A 202 -8.25 0.65 -13.25
C ALA A 202 -7.93 -0.82 -12.98
N ARG A 203 -6.83 -1.13 -12.27
CA ARG A 203 -6.28 -2.49 -12.15
C ARG A 203 -7.27 -3.54 -11.64
N PRO A 204 -8.04 -3.37 -10.55
CA PRO A 204 -8.98 -4.39 -10.10
C PRO A 204 -10.10 -4.64 -11.12
N HIS A 205 -10.55 -3.61 -11.84
CA HIS A 205 -11.53 -3.76 -12.92
C HIS A 205 -10.94 -4.49 -14.12
N ASP A 206 -9.71 -4.19 -14.52
CA ASP A 206 -9.01 -4.87 -15.60
C ASP A 206 -8.83 -6.38 -15.30
N LEU A 207 -8.38 -6.73 -14.10
CA LEU A 207 -8.26 -8.12 -13.67
C LEU A 207 -9.62 -8.86 -13.69
N ALA A 208 -10.68 -8.19 -13.23
CA ALA A 208 -12.03 -8.75 -13.27
C ALA A 208 -12.53 -8.95 -14.72
N ALA A 209 -12.29 -7.98 -15.61
CA ALA A 209 -12.69 -8.05 -17.02
C ALA A 209 -11.99 -9.20 -17.74
N ILE A 210 -10.67 -9.32 -17.61
CA ILE A 210 -9.91 -10.40 -18.25
C ILE A 210 -10.39 -11.77 -17.73
N ALA A 211 -10.50 -11.92 -16.42
CA ALA A 211 -10.93 -13.18 -15.83
C ALA A 211 -12.36 -13.56 -16.26
N ALA A 212 -13.30 -12.61 -16.27
CA ALA A 212 -14.66 -12.82 -16.74
C ALA A 212 -14.72 -13.21 -18.21
N HIS A 213 -13.89 -12.59 -19.07
CA HIS A 213 -13.79 -12.94 -20.48
C HIS A 213 -13.39 -14.42 -20.69
N TRP A 214 -12.32 -14.85 -20.00
CA TRP A 214 -11.85 -16.24 -20.09
C TRP A 214 -12.83 -17.27 -19.52
N LEU A 215 -13.72 -16.85 -18.62
CA LEU A 215 -14.80 -17.69 -18.09
C LEU A 215 -16.06 -17.67 -18.95
N GLY A 216 -16.09 -16.92 -20.06
CA GLY A 216 -17.26 -16.80 -20.93
C GLY A 216 -18.37 -15.88 -20.39
N HIS A 217 -18.07 -15.07 -19.37
CA HIS A 217 -19.00 -14.09 -18.79
C HIS A 217 -18.92 -12.74 -19.51
N GLY A 218 -19.32 -12.71 -20.80
CA GLY A 218 -19.12 -11.57 -21.70
C GLY A 218 -19.69 -10.23 -21.17
N GLU A 219 -20.91 -10.23 -20.61
CA GLU A 219 -21.50 -9.01 -20.04
C GLU A 219 -20.68 -8.46 -18.86
N LEU A 220 -20.19 -9.34 -17.98
CA LEU A 220 -19.37 -8.95 -16.85
C LEU A 220 -18.00 -8.45 -17.31
N ALA A 221 -17.39 -9.11 -18.30
CA ALA A 221 -16.13 -8.68 -18.92
C ALA A 221 -16.25 -7.28 -19.50
N ARG A 222 -17.32 -7.01 -20.27
CA ARG A 222 -17.59 -5.69 -20.83
C ARG A 222 -17.79 -4.65 -19.75
N PHE A 223 -18.63 -4.91 -18.75
CA PHE A 223 -18.89 -3.99 -17.63
C PHE A 223 -17.60 -3.54 -16.94
N HIS A 224 -16.74 -4.49 -16.58
CA HIS A 224 -15.48 -4.16 -15.91
C HIS A 224 -14.45 -3.57 -16.89
N GLY A 225 -14.45 -3.96 -18.16
CA GLY A 225 -13.60 -3.36 -19.19
C GLY A 225 -13.92 -1.89 -19.42
N GLU A 226 -15.19 -1.54 -19.53
CA GLU A 226 -15.66 -0.15 -19.64
C GLU A 226 -15.25 0.67 -18.41
N ALA A 227 -15.40 0.12 -17.19
CA ALA A 227 -14.99 0.76 -15.96
C ALA A 227 -13.47 0.98 -15.89
N ALA A 228 -12.66 0.01 -16.33
CA ALA A 228 -11.21 0.15 -16.38
C ALA A 228 -10.78 1.26 -17.34
N VAL A 229 -11.37 1.33 -18.55
CA VAL A 229 -11.09 2.39 -19.53
C VAL A 229 -11.54 3.76 -19.00
N ALA A 230 -12.68 3.85 -18.31
CA ALA A 230 -13.14 5.11 -17.72
C ALA A 230 -12.17 5.66 -16.66
N LEU A 231 -11.50 4.78 -15.92
CA LEU A 231 -10.50 5.16 -14.89
C LEU A 231 -9.13 5.50 -15.48
N ASP A 232 -8.75 4.91 -16.61
CA ASP A 232 -7.49 5.19 -17.32
C ASP A 232 -7.70 5.16 -18.83
N PRO A 233 -8.32 6.22 -19.39
CA PRO A 233 -8.70 6.26 -20.81
C PRO A 233 -7.52 6.38 -21.76
N THR A 234 -6.35 6.73 -21.26
CA THR A 234 -5.13 6.88 -22.04
C THR A 234 -4.32 5.58 -22.16
N ASN A 235 -4.70 4.54 -21.50
CA ASN A 235 -4.01 3.25 -21.50
C ASN A 235 -4.44 2.42 -22.74
N PRO A 236 -3.56 2.29 -23.75
CA PRO A 236 -3.93 1.65 -25.02
C PRO A 236 -4.29 0.17 -24.82
N ARG A 237 -3.68 -0.52 -23.85
CA ARG A 237 -3.98 -1.92 -23.56
C ARG A 237 -5.42 -2.11 -23.04
N LEU A 238 -5.90 -1.21 -22.17
CA LEU A 238 -7.28 -1.29 -21.67
C LEU A 238 -8.29 -1.05 -22.79
N VAL A 239 -8.00 -0.08 -23.67
CA VAL A 239 -8.84 0.22 -24.83
C VAL A 239 -8.86 -0.94 -25.80
N GLU A 240 -7.72 -1.56 -26.08
CA GLU A 240 -7.61 -2.76 -26.93
C GLU A 240 -8.36 -3.94 -26.32
N ASN A 241 -8.13 -4.25 -25.04
CA ASN A 241 -8.82 -5.34 -24.35
C ASN A 241 -10.35 -5.19 -24.42
N LEU A 242 -10.87 -3.96 -24.27
CA LEU A 242 -12.31 -3.72 -24.33
C LEU A 242 -12.92 -4.17 -25.68
N THR A 243 -12.19 -4.08 -26.80
CA THR A 243 -12.67 -4.54 -28.10
C THR A 243 -12.94 -6.06 -28.12
N HIS A 244 -12.23 -6.84 -27.31
CA HIS A 244 -12.41 -8.28 -27.18
C HIS A 244 -13.62 -8.67 -26.31
N TYR A 245 -14.16 -7.72 -25.55
CA TYR A 245 -15.32 -7.92 -24.67
C TYR A 245 -16.63 -7.47 -25.32
N MET A 246 -16.54 -6.83 -26.49
CA MET A 246 -17.71 -6.46 -27.27
C MET A 246 -18.27 -7.68 -28.04
N PRO A 247 -19.60 -7.80 -28.19
CA PRO A 247 -20.21 -8.91 -28.93
C PRO A 247 -19.86 -8.91 -30.41
#